data_ac8f7abec9b4e7356451bfe0f375e88e
#
_entry.id   ac8f7abec9b4e7356451bfe0f375e88e
#
_cell.length_a   1.000
_cell.length_b   1.000
_cell.length_c   1.000
_cell.angle_alpha   90.00
_cell.angle_beta   90.00
_cell.angle_gamma   90.00
#
_symmetry.space_group_name_H-M   'P 1'
#
loop_
_entity.id
_entity.type
_entity.pdbx_description
1 polymer ?
#
loop_
_entity_poly.entity_id
_entity_poly.type
_entity_poly.pdbx_seq_one_letter_code
_entity_poly.pdbx_strand_id
1 'polypeptide(L)'
;YVSPAVVNIRVSEKVSAQQGMDLRGHPICMIWPDLPGCSGRAAPNAGGGNAPTERESGQGSGFITSQDGYVLTNHHVINGASSITVALPDNREFKAQVIGSDARTDVALLKIDATNLPFLRMADSNKLKVGEWVVAAGSPFGLKNTITAGVVSAINRDTGDYLSFIQTDAAVNPGNSGGPLVNMSGEVIGINSQILTPSGAFSGIALAIPINDALQVAEQLRTKGKVERGRVGVSIQPVTENMAKELGLSKAQGVVIAQIEAGSPAAQAGLQAGDVVTKINGAVVESIRDFARYIGESKPGTRLQLEVWREGRSQIQELTVGQ
;
A
#
# COMPACT_ATOMS: atom_id res chain seq x y z
N TYR A 1 20.45 13.71 9.11
CA TYR A 1 19.53 14.82 8.75
C TYR A 1 18.06 14.37 8.60
N VAL A 2 17.77 13.10 8.29
CA VAL A 2 16.39 12.59 8.12
C VAL A 2 15.75 12.13 9.44
N SER A 3 16.54 11.64 10.39
CA SER A 3 16.08 11.03 11.65
C SER A 3 15.04 11.84 12.44
N PRO A 4 15.12 13.18 12.56
CA PRO A 4 14.14 13.93 13.35
C PRO A 4 12.71 13.88 12.83
N ALA A 5 12.52 13.61 11.54
CA ALA A 5 11.22 13.53 10.89
C ALA A 5 10.69 12.09 10.69
N VAL A 6 11.48 11.07 11.04
CA VAL A 6 11.05 9.66 11.03
C VAL A 6 10.41 9.34 12.37
N VAL A 7 9.20 8.80 12.34
CA VAL A 7 8.38 8.57 13.53
C VAL A 7 8.05 7.10 13.71
N ASN A 8 7.85 6.70 14.96
CA ASN A 8 7.25 5.41 15.28
C ASN A 8 5.73 5.53 15.31
N ILE A 9 5.05 4.55 14.75
CA ILE A 9 3.59 4.45 14.75
C ILE A 9 3.21 3.23 15.56
N ARG A 10 2.47 3.45 16.66
CA ARG A 10 1.88 2.40 17.49
C ARG A 10 0.38 2.37 17.28
N VAL A 11 -0.14 1.18 17.10
CA VAL A 11 -1.56 0.95 16.92
C VAL A 11 -2.12 0.12 18.05
N SER A 12 -3.30 0.47 18.52
CA SER A 12 -4.01 -0.25 19.56
C SER A 12 -5.36 -0.72 19.05
N GLU A 13 -5.81 -1.88 19.51
CA GLU A 13 -7.13 -2.42 19.27
C GLU A 13 -7.95 -2.47 20.56
N LYS A 14 -9.25 -2.29 20.43
CA LYS A 14 -10.18 -2.50 21.55
C LYS A 14 -10.42 -3.98 21.72
N VAL A 15 -9.91 -4.53 22.81
CA VAL A 15 -10.20 -5.91 23.19
C VAL A 15 -11.46 -5.90 24.09
N SER A 16 -12.54 -6.52 23.63
CA SER A 16 -13.71 -6.75 24.49
C SER A 16 -13.31 -7.72 25.60
N ALA A 17 -13.69 -7.40 26.84
CA ALA A 17 -13.33 -8.17 28.05
C ALA A 17 -13.86 -9.62 28.07
N GLN A 18 -14.42 -10.13 26.99
CA GLN A 18 -15.07 -11.46 26.90
C GLN A 18 -14.21 -12.57 26.30
N GLN A 19 -12.98 -12.29 25.88
CA GLN A 19 -12.04 -13.36 25.53
C GLN A 19 -11.09 -13.62 26.70
N GLY A 20 -11.62 -14.13 27.78
CA GLY A 20 -10.83 -14.90 28.75
C GLY A 20 -10.13 -16.02 27.99
N MET A 21 -8.81 -16.11 28.12
CA MET A 21 -8.01 -17.15 27.49
C MET A 21 -8.56 -18.51 27.89
N ASP A 22 -9.29 -19.19 27.00
CA ASP A 22 -9.75 -20.57 27.24
C ASP A 22 -8.53 -21.49 27.08
N LEU A 23 -7.92 -21.79 28.19
CA LEU A 23 -6.74 -22.65 28.27
C LEU A 23 -7.15 -24.13 28.46
N ARG A 24 -8.42 -24.48 28.34
CA ARG A 24 -8.88 -25.85 28.50
C ARG A 24 -8.20 -26.77 27.46
N GLY A 25 -7.48 -27.76 27.96
CA GLY A 25 -6.69 -28.69 27.13
C GLY A 25 -5.25 -28.24 26.86
N HIS A 26 -4.82 -27.08 27.32
CA HIS A 26 -3.44 -26.67 27.21
C HIS A 26 -2.56 -27.41 28.27
N PRO A 27 -1.35 -27.88 27.93
CA PRO A 27 -0.50 -28.61 28.88
C PRO A 27 -0.21 -27.87 30.19
N ILE A 28 -0.28 -26.53 30.18
CA ILE A 28 -0.08 -25.71 31.38
C ILE A 28 -1.16 -25.97 32.46
N CYS A 29 -2.36 -26.36 32.05
CA CYS A 29 -3.44 -26.72 32.98
C CYS A 29 -3.21 -28.04 33.72
N MET A 30 -2.32 -28.89 33.22
CA MET A 30 -1.88 -30.10 33.93
C MET A 30 -0.90 -29.78 35.05
N ILE A 31 -0.17 -28.66 34.94
CA ILE A 31 0.84 -28.23 35.92
C ILE A 31 0.24 -27.27 36.95
N TRP A 32 -0.68 -26.40 36.51
CA TRP A 32 -1.39 -25.43 37.35
C TRP A 32 -2.89 -25.44 37.04
N PRO A 33 -3.65 -26.39 37.61
CA PRO A 33 -5.07 -26.53 37.31
C PRO A 33 -5.95 -25.36 37.81
N ASP A 34 -5.43 -24.56 38.76
CA ASP A 34 -6.12 -23.40 39.32
C ASP A 34 -5.86 -22.09 38.54
N LEU A 35 -5.12 -22.13 37.43
CA LEU A 35 -4.92 -20.94 36.60
C LEU A 35 -6.25 -20.48 35.99
N PRO A 36 -6.55 -19.16 36.00
CA PRO A 36 -7.73 -18.62 35.33
C PRO A 36 -7.73 -19.03 33.85
N GLY A 37 -8.81 -19.70 33.42
CA GLY A 37 -8.93 -20.27 32.07
C GLY A 37 -8.78 -21.79 32.00
N CYS A 38 -8.22 -22.46 33.02
CA CYS A 38 -8.10 -23.93 33.09
C CYS A 38 -9.32 -24.61 33.69
N SER A 39 -9.95 -24.03 34.70
CA SER A 39 -10.97 -24.69 35.52
C SER A 39 -12.41 -24.44 35.09
N GLY A 40 -12.67 -23.70 34.03
CA GLY A 40 -14.03 -23.36 33.59
C GLY A 40 -14.89 -22.60 34.61
N ARG A 41 -14.32 -22.26 35.76
CA ARG A 41 -14.95 -21.36 36.72
C ARG A 41 -14.64 -19.92 36.32
N ALA A 42 -15.69 -19.16 36.03
CA ALA A 42 -15.58 -17.71 35.96
C ALA A 42 -14.92 -17.23 37.27
N ALA A 43 -13.87 -16.44 37.16
CA ALA A 43 -13.26 -15.81 38.29
C ALA A 43 -14.35 -15.07 39.08
N PRO A 44 -14.44 -15.22 40.41
CA PRO A 44 -15.43 -14.47 41.18
C PRO A 44 -15.11 -12.99 41.02
N ASN A 45 -16.07 -12.22 40.51
CA ASN A 45 -16.15 -10.78 40.38
C ASN A 45 -14.97 -10.01 41.05
N ALA A 46 -13.91 -9.73 40.34
CA ALA A 46 -13.18 -8.52 40.59
C ALA A 46 -14.02 -7.39 39.99
N GLY A 47 -14.76 -6.70 40.83
CA GLY A 47 -15.58 -5.56 40.46
C GLY A 47 -14.71 -4.49 39.79
N GLY A 48 -15.00 -4.22 38.57
CA GLY A 48 -14.32 -3.19 37.78
C GLY A 48 -14.86 -3.18 36.37
N GLY A 49 -15.56 -2.15 36.01
CA GLY A 49 -16.32 -1.85 34.83
C GLY A 49 -15.88 -2.50 33.52
N ASN A 50 -16.87 -2.83 32.73
CA ASN A 50 -16.81 -3.24 31.31
C ASN A 50 -16.23 -2.14 30.39
N ALA A 51 -15.10 -1.54 30.72
CA ALA A 51 -14.40 -0.66 29.81
C ALA A 51 -13.53 -1.52 28.87
N PRO A 52 -13.69 -1.41 27.56
CA PRO A 52 -12.81 -2.08 26.62
C PRO A 52 -11.37 -1.62 26.91
N THR A 53 -10.46 -2.55 27.19
CA THR A 53 -9.06 -2.26 27.36
C THR A 53 -8.42 -2.14 25.99
N GLU A 54 -7.75 -1.01 25.72
CA GLU A 54 -6.91 -0.85 24.53
C GLU A 54 -5.65 -1.67 24.74
N ARG A 55 -5.34 -2.56 23.78
CA ARG A 55 -4.11 -3.33 23.74
C ARG A 55 -3.32 -2.92 22.52
N GLU A 56 -2.03 -2.67 22.68
CA GLU A 56 -1.11 -2.47 21.57
C GLU A 56 -1.10 -3.75 20.70
N SER A 57 -1.51 -3.62 19.43
CA SER A 57 -1.67 -4.73 18.49
C SER A 57 -0.61 -4.74 17.39
N GLY A 58 0.07 -3.62 17.17
CA GLY A 58 1.10 -3.51 16.13
C GLY A 58 1.86 -2.19 16.18
N GLN A 59 2.94 -2.18 15.43
CA GLN A 59 3.77 -0.99 15.28
C GLN A 59 4.43 -0.95 13.91
N GLY A 60 4.76 0.25 13.46
CA GLY A 60 5.48 0.52 12.24
C GLY A 60 6.16 1.88 12.29
N SER A 61 6.55 2.35 11.14
CA SER A 61 7.19 3.64 10.96
C SER A 61 6.35 4.57 10.11
N GLY A 62 6.68 5.83 10.16
CA GLY A 62 6.17 6.87 9.29
C GLY A 62 7.16 8.00 9.16
N PHE A 63 6.82 9.00 8.40
CA PHE A 63 7.61 10.23 8.32
C PHE A 63 6.73 11.45 8.13
N ILE A 64 7.17 12.54 8.72
CA ILE A 64 6.48 13.83 8.68
C ILE A 64 6.74 14.48 7.32
N THR A 65 5.68 14.91 6.65
CA THR A 65 5.73 15.49 5.31
C THR A 65 5.55 17.02 5.29
N SER A 66 5.09 17.59 6.42
CA SER A 66 4.84 19.02 6.54
C SER A 66 4.95 19.51 7.99
N GLN A 67 5.28 20.79 8.18
CA GLN A 67 5.45 21.40 9.51
C GLN A 67 4.19 21.38 10.38
N ASP A 68 3.02 21.26 9.76
CA ASP A 68 1.72 21.23 10.43
C ASP A 68 1.28 19.83 10.84
N GLY A 69 2.09 18.79 10.63
CA GLY A 69 1.89 17.46 11.22
C GLY A 69 1.19 16.44 10.33
N TYR A 70 1.27 16.54 9.01
CA TYR A 70 0.93 15.41 8.15
C TYR A 70 2.02 14.36 8.20
N VAL A 71 1.62 13.08 8.28
CA VAL A 71 2.51 11.91 8.36
C VAL A 71 2.08 10.89 7.31
N LEU A 72 3.02 10.43 6.51
CA LEU A 72 2.84 9.29 5.61
C LEU A 72 3.30 8.00 6.27
N THR A 73 2.55 6.93 6.00
CA THR A 73 2.86 5.55 6.41
C THR A 73 2.15 4.57 5.47
N ASN A 74 2.27 3.26 5.76
CA ASN A 74 1.52 2.25 5.04
C ASN A 74 0.11 2.03 5.59
N HIS A 75 -0.81 1.63 4.71
CA HIS A 75 -2.15 1.22 5.11
C HIS A 75 -2.12 0.03 6.07
N HIS A 76 -1.31 -1.01 5.76
CA HIS A 76 -1.24 -2.22 6.59
C HIS A 76 -0.73 -1.94 8.01
N VAL A 77 0.04 -0.87 8.23
CA VAL A 77 0.51 -0.46 9.58
C VAL A 77 -0.64 -0.01 10.47
N ILE A 78 -1.66 0.64 9.88
CA ILE A 78 -2.77 1.23 10.64
C ILE A 78 -4.10 0.46 10.49
N ASN A 79 -4.12 -0.58 9.69
CA ASN A 79 -5.33 -1.33 9.40
C ASN A 79 -5.87 -2.01 10.66
N GLY A 80 -7.17 -1.83 10.94
CA GLY A 80 -7.81 -2.37 12.14
C GLY A 80 -7.58 -1.59 13.44
N ALA A 81 -6.77 -0.52 13.41
CA ALA A 81 -6.47 0.27 14.59
C ALA A 81 -7.71 0.99 15.14
N SER A 82 -7.95 0.87 16.46
CA SER A 82 -8.94 1.68 17.18
C SER A 82 -8.35 3.02 17.64
N SER A 83 -7.05 3.06 17.89
CA SER A 83 -6.29 4.29 18.15
C SER A 83 -4.88 4.20 17.61
N ILE A 84 -4.33 5.35 17.20
CA ILE A 84 -3.00 5.46 16.62
C ILE A 84 -2.24 6.52 17.39
N THR A 85 -1.04 6.15 17.83
CA THR A 85 -0.08 7.06 18.49
C THR A 85 1.14 7.22 17.62
N VAL A 86 1.53 8.45 17.33
CA VAL A 86 2.75 8.82 16.63
C VAL A 86 3.76 9.32 17.65
N ALA A 87 4.88 8.62 17.80
CA ALA A 87 5.98 8.98 18.69
C ALA A 87 7.15 9.53 17.87
N LEU A 88 7.59 10.73 18.23
CA LEU A 88 8.73 11.40 17.64
C LEU A 88 10.05 10.95 18.29
N PRO A 89 11.19 11.11 17.61
CA PRO A 89 12.51 10.75 18.18
C PRO A 89 12.92 11.53 19.43
N ASP A 90 12.27 12.67 19.67
CA ASP A 90 12.46 13.50 20.88
C ASP A 90 11.55 13.10 22.06
N ASN A 91 10.88 11.93 21.95
CA ASN A 91 9.95 11.33 22.91
C ASN A 91 8.61 12.09 23.06
N ARG A 92 8.29 13.04 22.20
CA ARG A 92 6.92 13.57 22.12
C ARG A 92 6.00 12.55 21.48
N GLU A 93 4.81 12.39 22.03
CA GLU A 93 3.79 11.48 21.52
C GLU A 93 2.50 12.23 21.23
N PHE A 94 1.88 11.89 20.13
CA PHE A 94 0.65 12.51 19.66
C PHE A 94 -0.36 11.44 19.25
N LYS A 95 -1.62 11.63 19.61
CA LYS A 95 -2.71 10.90 18.97
C LYS A 95 -2.82 11.35 17.53
N ALA A 96 -2.86 10.39 16.61
CA ALA A 96 -3.03 10.69 15.21
C ALA A 96 -4.46 10.47 14.76
N GLN A 97 -4.93 11.37 13.91
CA GLN A 97 -6.17 11.21 13.16
C GLN A 97 -5.85 10.60 11.79
N VAL A 98 -6.60 9.57 11.39
CA VAL A 98 -6.53 9.03 10.03
C VAL A 98 -7.28 10.00 9.10
N ILE A 99 -6.57 10.66 8.20
CA ILE A 99 -7.16 11.50 7.15
C ILE A 99 -7.77 10.62 6.07
N GLY A 100 -7.09 9.53 5.75
CA GLY A 100 -7.55 8.49 4.86
C GLY A 100 -6.47 7.44 4.63
N SER A 101 -6.88 6.31 4.06
CA SER A 101 -5.95 5.26 3.67
C SER A 101 -6.46 4.52 2.44
N ASP A 102 -5.54 3.91 1.70
CA ASP A 102 -5.83 3.16 0.51
C ASP A 102 -5.12 1.81 0.52
N ALA A 103 -5.91 0.74 0.65
CA ALA A 103 -5.41 -0.62 0.74
C ALA A 103 -4.72 -1.10 -0.56
N ARG A 104 -5.14 -0.60 -1.73
CA ARG A 104 -4.57 -1.02 -3.02
C ARG A 104 -3.15 -0.53 -3.25
N THR A 105 -2.85 0.68 -2.78
CA THR A 105 -1.52 1.27 -2.89
C THR A 105 -0.71 1.14 -1.62
N ASP A 106 -1.33 0.59 -0.56
CA ASP A 106 -0.73 0.46 0.77
C ASP A 106 -0.23 1.80 1.35
N VAL A 107 -0.95 2.90 1.08
CA VAL A 107 -0.61 4.25 1.56
C VAL A 107 -1.66 4.73 2.55
N ALA A 108 -1.20 5.36 3.63
CA ALA A 108 -2.05 6.04 4.60
C ALA A 108 -1.52 7.43 4.93
N LEU A 109 -2.45 8.38 5.10
CA LEU A 109 -2.18 9.75 5.51
C LEU A 109 -2.77 9.98 6.90
N LEU A 110 -1.91 10.36 7.83
CA LEU A 110 -2.26 10.70 9.20
C LEU A 110 -2.06 12.19 9.44
N LYS A 111 -2.72 12.71 10.48
CA LYS A 111 -2.55 14.07 10.98
C LYS A 111 -2.35 14.04 12.50
N ILE A 112 -1.30 14.70 12.98
CA ILE A 112 -1.06 14.96 14.40
C ILE A 112 -1.26 16.44 14.68
N ASP A 113 -1.73 16.75 15.88
CA ASP A 113 -1.94 18.14 16.32
C ASP A 113 -0.63 18.69 16.91
N ALA A 114 0.25 19.14 16.01
CA ALA A 114 1.53 19.75 16.35
C ALA A 114 1.98 20.69 15.22
N THR A 115 2.80 21.66 15.57
CA THR A 115 3.32 22.66 14.66
C THR A 115 4.83 22.76 14.75
N ASN A 116 5.47 23.39 13.78
CA ASN A 116 6.93 23.57 13.72
C ASN A 116 7.69 22.25 13.77
N LEU A 117 7.13 21.21 13.16
CA LEU A 117 7.74 19.90 13.10
C LEU A 117 8.85 19.84 12.04
N PRO A 118 9.91 19.05 12.29
CA PRO A 118 10.82 18.65 11.23
C PRO A 118 10.06 17.82 10.19
N PHE A 119 10.34 18.02 8.92
CA PHE A 119 9.72 17.27 7.83
C PHE A 119 10.74 16.92 6.76
N LEU A 120 10.45 15.90 5.95
CA LEU A 120 11.30 15.47 4.85
C LEU A 120 10.86 16.12 3.54
N ARG A 121 11.84 16.41 2.68
CA ARG A 121 11.61 16.81 1.31
C ARG A 121 11.38 15.56 0.45
N MET A 122 10.55 15.69 -0.57
CA MET A 122 10.25 14.63 -1.53
C MET A 122 11.08 14.83 -2.79
N ALA A 123 11.72 13.77 -3.27
CA ALA A 123 12.39 13.75 -4.56
C ALA A 123 11.39 13.43 -5.68
N ASP A 124 11.86 13.46 -6.92
CA ASP A 124 11.11 12.94 -8.06
C ASP A 124 11.53 11.50 -8.34
N SER A 125 10.70 10.54 -7.91
CA SER A 125 11.00 9.12 -8.08
C SER A 125 11.06 8.65 -9.54
N ASN A 126 10.54 9.43 -10.50
CA ASN A 126 10.65 9.12 -11.93
C ASN A 126 12.06 9.33 -12.47
N LYS A 127 12.92 10.06 -11.75
CA LYS A 127 14.32 10.33 -12.15
C LYS A 127 15.32 9.36 -11.56
N LEU A 128 14.88 8.42 -10.72
CA LEU A 128 15.74 7.40 -10.11
C LEU A 128 16.45 6.54 -11.16
N LYS A 129 17.66 6.15 -10.83
CA LYS A 129 18.46 5.22 -11.64
C LYS A 129 18.90 4.03 -10.80
N VAL A 130 18.94 2.87 -11.42
CA VAL A 130 19.52 1.66 -10.82
C VAL A 130 20.98 1.93 -10.48
N GLY A 131 21.42 1.48 -9.30
CA GLY A 131 22.76 1.70 -8.76
C GLY A 131 22.91 2.97 -7.90
N GLU A 132 21.91 3.85 -7.82
CA GLU A 132 21.95 5.00 -6.90
C GLU A 132 21.91 4.52 -5.43
N TRP A 133 22.77 5.12 -4.59
CA TRP A 133 22.78 4.86 -3.17
C TRP A 133 21.52 5.38 -2.50
N VAL A 134 20.97 4.56 -1.61
CA VAL A 134 19.75 4.85 -0.85
C VAL A 134 19.88 4.43 0.60
N VAL A 135 19.06 5.03 1.44
CA VAL A 135 19.01 4.76 2.86
C VAL A 135 17.56 4.49 3.25
N ALA A 136 17.29 3.32 3.82
CA ALA A 136 16.03 3.01 4.45
C ALA A 136 16.08 3.43 5.93
N ALA A 137 15.09 4.20 6.36
CA ALA A 137 14.97 4.63 7.74
C ALA A 137 13.65 4.14 8.35
N GLY A 138 13.69 3.80 9.62
CA GLY A 138 12.52 3.39 10.38
C GLY A 138 12.74 3.53 11.88
N SER A 139 11.71 3.32 12.65
CA SER A 139 11.74 3.36 14.12
C SER A 139 11.14 2.06 14.70
N PRO A 140 11.77 0.90 14.41
CA PRO A 140 11.27 -0.40 14.86
C PRO A 140 11.30 -0.50 16.40
N PHE A 141 10.28 -1.13 16.98
CA PHE A 141 10.19 -1.43 18.42
C PHE A 141 10.25 -0.21 19.35
N GLY A 142 9.89 1.00 18.85
CA GLY A 142 10.02 2.23 19.63
C GLY A 142 11.47 2.61 19.97
N LEU A 143 12.44 1.90 19.39
CA LEU A 143 13.86 2.22 19.50
C LEU A 143 14.15 3.50 18.68
N LYS A 144 15.25 4.18 19.04
CA LYS A 144 15.78 5.27 18.21
C LYS A 144 15.98 4.78 16.78
N ASN A 145 15.70 5.65 15.81
CA ASN A 145 15.69 5.36 14.39
C ASN A 145 16.78 4.38 13.94
N THR A 146 16.36 3.32 13.26
CA THR A 146 17.25 2.38 12.60
C THR A 146 17.47 2.85 11.16
N ILE A 147 18.74 2.88 10.75
CA ILE A 147 19.18 3.32 9.43
C ILE A 147 19.92 2.17 8.78
N THR A 148 19.51 1.81 7.55
CA THR A 148 20.22 0.84 6.72
C THR A 148 20.52 1.46 5.37
N ALA A 149 21.63 1.08 4.73
CA ALA A 149 22.05 1.59 3.44
C ALA A 149 22.09 0.47 2.40
N GLY A 150 21.86 0.84 1.16
CA GLY A 150 21.91 -0.04 0.00
C GLY A 150 21.86 0.77 -1.28
N VAL A 151 21.48 0.13 -2.39
CA VAL A 151 21.31 0.76 -3.68
C VAL A 151 19.93 0.49 -4.26
N VAL A 152 19.51 1.30 -5.22
CA VAL A 152 18.37 0.98 -6.09
C VAL A 152 18.76 -0.21 -6.95
N SER A 153 18.18 -1.38 -6.67
CA SER A 153 18.47 -2.62 -7.40
C SER A 153 17.61 -2.75 -8.66
N ALA A 154 16.39 -2.22 -8.65
CA ALA A 154 15.49 -2.13 -9.80
C ALA A 154 14.47 -1.00 -9.61
N ILE A 155 13.96 -0.49 -10.70
CA ILE A 155 12.81 0.41 -10.76
C ILE A 155 11.67 -0.27 -11.50
N ASN A 156 10.44 0.16 -11.26
CA ASN A 156 9.24 -0.43 -11.87
C ASN A 156 9.13 -1.96 -11.66
N ARG A 157 9.58 -2.45 -10.47
CA ARG A 157 9.48 -3.89 -10.16
C ARG A 157 8.01 -4.29 -10.07
N ASP A 158 7.62 -5.19 -10.95
CA ASP A 158 6.31 -5.83 -10.96
C ASP A 158 6.29 -7.01 -9.99
N THR A 159 5.34 -7.01 -9.05
CA THR A 159 5.07 -8.11 -8.11
C THR A 159 3.67 -8.70 -8.29
N GLY A 160 2.91 -8.24 -9.29
CA GLY A 160 1.50 -8.54 -9.46
C GLY A 160 0.56 -7.57 -8.71
N ASP A 161 1.12 -6.68 -7.88
CA ASP A 161 0.37 -5.65 -7.16
C ASP A 161 -0.07 -4.50 -8.07
N TYR A 162 -0.93 -3.63 -7.54
CA TYR A 162 -1.45 -2.48 -8.29
C TYR A 162 -0.36 -1.47 -8.70
N LEU A 163 0.61 -1.22 -7.81
CA LEU A 163 1.75 -0.34 -8.07
C LEU A 163 3.00 -1.13 -8.45
N SER A 164 3.87 -0.49 -9.22
CA SER A 164 5.25 -0.94 -9.39
C SER A 164 6.09 -0.43 -8.23
N PHE A 165 7.09 -1.21 -7.82
CA PHE A 165 7.94 -0.87 -6.68
C PHE A 165 9.34 -0.43 -7.11
N ILE A 166 9.97 0.37 -6.25
CA ILE A 166 11.42 0.52 -6.21
C ILE A 166 11.96 -0.68 -5.43
N GLN A 167 12.89 -1.44 -6.03
CA GLN A 167 13.59 -2.51 -5.35
C GLN A 167 14.93 -1.99 -4.81
N THR A 168 15.27 -2.37 -3.58
CA THR A 168 16.57 -2.06 -2.95
C THR A 168 17.09 -3.25 -2.16
N ASP A 169 18.39 -3.31 -1.96
CA ASP A 169 19.07 -4.22 -1.05
C ASP A 169 19.36 -3.59 0.32
N ALA A 170 18.95 -2.34 0.56
CA ALA A 170 18.92 -1.76 1.89
C ALA A 170 18.04 -2.65 2.81
N ALA A 171 18.55 -3.07 3.95
CA ALA A 171 17.87 -4.02 4.82
C ALA A 171 16.59 -3.41 5.40
N VAL A 172 15.45 -3.95 5.03
CA VAL A 172 14.13 -3.63 5.59
C VAL A 172 13.64 -4.82 6.39
N ASN A 173 13.24 -4.59 7.62
CA ASN A 173 12.72 -5.59 8.54
C ASN A 173 11.39 -5.10 9.15
N PRO A 174 10.61 -5.98 9.80
CA PRO A 174 9.40 -5.58 10.52
C PRO A 174 9.66 -4.39 11.44
N GLY A 175 8.80 -3.37 11.34
CA GLY A 175 8.96 -2.08 12.04
C GLY A 175 9.53 -0.95 11.17
N ASN A 176 10.22 -1.24 10.05
CA ASN A 176 10.64 -0.22 9.08
C ASN A 176 9.54 0.11 8.06
N SER A 177 8.50 -0.72 7.95
CA SER A 177 7.35 -0.49 7.05
C SER A 177 6.69 0.85 7.36
N GLY A 178 6.40 1.63 6.33
CA GLY A 178 5.87 2.99 6.42
C GLY A 178 6.95 4.07 6.59
N GLY A 179 8.18 3.70 6.94
CA GLY A 179 9.31 4.62 6.99
C GLY A 179 9.82 5.02 5.60
N PRO A 180 10.60 6.11 5.48
CA PRO A 180 11.07 6.61 4.21
C PRO A 180 12.26 5.79 3.68
N LEU A 181 12.29 5.60 2.36
CA LEU A 181 13.49 5.33 1.58
C LEU A 181 13.98 6.67 1.03
N VAL A 182 15.23 7.05 1.33
CA VAL A 182 15.77 8.36 0.96
C VAL A 182 17.01 8.23 0.08
N ASN A 183 17.26 9.26 -0.76
CA ASN A 183 18.47 9.40 -1.53
C ASN A 183 19.61 10.01 -0.66
N MET A 184 20.80 10.15 -1.24
CA MET A 184 21.97 10.71 -0.54
C MET A 184 21.85 12.21 -0.24
N SER A 185 20.87 12.90 -0.82
CA SER A 185 20.53 14.29 -0.48
C SER A 185 19.55 14.38 0.71
N GLY A 186 19.09 13.24 1.26
CA GLY A 186 18.11 13.17 2.36
C GLY A 186 16.67 13.42 1.89
N GLU A 187 16.40 13.29 0.61
CA GLU A 187 15.06 13.45 0.04
C GLU A 187 14.39 12.08 -0.11
N VAL A 188 13.10 12.00 0.18
CA VAL A 188 12.33 10.76 0.12
C VAL A 188 12.08 10.38 -1.33
N ILE A 189 12.44 9.16 -1.70
CA ILE A 189 12.22 8.55 -3.01
C ILE A 189 11.13 7.48 -2.97
N GLY A 190 10.80 6.96 -1.77
CA GLY A 190 9.76 5.94 -1.60
C GLY A 190 9.39 5.70 -0.15
N ILE A 191 8.36 4.87 0.04
CA ILE A 191 7.91 4.39 1.36
C ILE A 191 8.27 2.91 1.45
N ASN A 192 9.06 2.51 2.46
CA ASN A 192 9.36 1.10 2.70
C ASN A 192 8.06 0.36 2.98
N SER A 193 7.75 -0.69 2.24
CA SER A 193 6.47 -1.40 2.35
C SER A 193 6.67 -2.88 2.70
N GLN A 194 7.34 -3.64 1.86
CA GLN A 194 7.42 -5.09 2.01
C GLN A 194 8.78 -5.64 1.61
N ILE A 195 9.01 -6.91 1.98
CA ILE A 195 10.17 -7.69 1.55
C ILE A 195 9.70 -8.91 0.75
N LEU A 196 10.45 -9.28 -0.27
CA LEU A 196 10.24 -10.56 -0.96
C LEU A 196 11.11 -11.62 -0.30
N THR A 197 10.47 -12.54 0.42
CA THR A 197 11.18 -13.52 1.21
C THR A 197 10.36 -14.80 1.41
N PRO A 198 10.96 -15.97 1.32
CA PRO A 198 10.31 -17.22 1.70
C PRO A 198 10.18 -17.43 3.22
N SER A 199 11.05 -16.78 4.01
CA SER A 199 11.18 -17.00 5.46
C SER A 199 10.57 -15.92 6.35
N GLY A 200 10.07 -14.83 5.77
CA GLY A 200 9.61 -13.64 6.53
C GLY A 200 10.72 -12.73 7.02
N ALA A 201 12.01 -13.09 6.84
CA ALA A 201 13.15 -12.25 7.17
C ALA A 201 13.76 -11.65 5.89
N PHE A 202 14.39 -10.48 6.01
CA PHE A 202 15.07 -9.84 4.87
C PHE A 202 16.10 -10.78 4.23
N SER A 203 16.01 -10.93 2.92
CA SER A 203 16.86 -11.81 2.11
C SER A 203 17.51 -11.08 0.91
N GLY A 204 17.74 -9.78 1.02
CA GLY A 204 18.38 -8.99 -0.01
C GLY A 204 17.39 -8.30 -0.98
N ILE A 205 16.09 -8.47 -0.79
CA ILE A 205 15.07 -7.83 -1.64
C ILE A 205 14.05 -7.09 -0.77
N ALA A 206 14.14 -5.77 -0.75
CA ALA A 206 13.13 -4.89 -0.18
C ALA A 206 12.44 -4.08 -1.27
N LEU A 207 11.19 -3.76 -1.04
CA LEU A 207 10.31 -3.05 -1.96
C LEU A 207 9.78 -1.78 -1.29
N ALA A 208 9.88 -0.67 -2.01
CA ALA A 208 9.35 0.62 -1.58
C ALA A 208 8.36 1.16 -2.62
N ILE A 209 7.28 1.76 -2.14
CA ILE A 209 6.29 2.46 -2.96
C ILE A 209 6.95 3.75 -3.47
N PRO A 210 6.96 4.03 -4.78
CA PRO A 210 7.52 5.28 -5.31
C PRO A 210 6.85 6.50 -4.69
N ILE A 211 7.63 7.52 -4.36
CA ILE A 211 7.08 8.68 -3.65
C ILE A 211 6.11 9.49 -4.49
N ASN A 212 6.29 9.58 -5.81
CA ASN A 212 5.35 10.29 -6.68
C ASN A 212 3.96 9.65 -6.62
N ASP A 213 3.87 8.30 -6.62
CA ASP A 213 2.61 7.57 -6.53
C ASP A 213 1.98 7.78 -5.16
N ALA A 214 2.78 7.70 -4.09
CA ALA A 214 2.32 7.95 -2.73
C ALA A 214 1.78 9.37 -2.54
N LEU A 215 2.42 10.39 -3.14
CA LEU A 215 1.95 11.78 -3.06
C LEU A 215 0.63 12.00 -3.82
N GLN A 216 0.43 11.37 -4.97
CA GLN A 216 -0.84 11.44 -5.70
C GLN A 216 -1.99 10.84 -4.87
N VAL A 217 -1.72 9.71 -4.21
CA VAL A 217 -2.67 9.08 -3.28
C VAL A 217 -2.93 9.98 -2.08
N ALA A 218 -1.89 10.48 -1.42
CA ALA A 218 -1.98 11.35 -0.25
C ALA A 218 -2.79 12.62 -0.52
N GLU A 219 -2.63 13.23 -1.69
CA GLU A 219 -3.40 14.42 -2.07
C GLU A 219 -4.90 14.11 -2.23
N GLN A 220 -5.25 12.95 -2.80
CA GLN A 220 -6.65 12.53 -2.85
C GLN A 220 -7.20 12.21 -1.46
N LEU A 221 -6.43 11.54 -0.62
CA LEU A 221 -6.82 11.27 0.76
C LEU A 221 -7.03 12.56 1.54
N ARG A 222 -6.14 13.55 1.37
CA ARG A 222 -6.22 14.85 2.01
C ARG A 222 -7.45 15.65 1.60
N THR A 223 -7.80 15.63 0.32
CA THR A 223 -8.88 16.46 -0.24
C THR A 223 -10.24 15.79 -0.23
N LYS A 224 -10.28 14.46 -0.36
CA LYS A 224 -11.52 13.67 -0.53
C LYS A 224 -11.73 12.61 0.55
N GLY A 225 -10.73 12.35 1.39
CA GLY A 225 -10.75 11.26 2.38
C GLY A 225 -10.63 9.86 1.79
N LYS A 226 -10.65 9.72 0.47
CA LYS A 226 -10.58 8.45 -0.26
C LYS A 226 -9.91 8.62 -1.62
N VAL A 227 -9.39 7.52 -2.17
CA VAL A 227 -8.87 7.48 -3.53
C VAL A 227 -9.99 7.09 -4.50
N GLU A 228 -10.26 7.97 -5.45
CA GLU A 228 -11.18 7.68 -6.54
C GLU A 228 -10.42 7.09 -7.71
N ARG A 229 -10.91 5.98 -8.22
CA ARG A 229 -10.33 5.29 -9.37
C ARG A 229 -11.33 5.18 -10.50
N GLY A 230 -10.80 5.33 -11.70
CA GLY A 230 -11.59 5.03 -12.88
C GLY A 230 -11.97 3.56 -12.95
N ARG A 231 -13.18 3.28 -13.38
CA ARG A 231 -13.71 1.95 -13.64
C ARG A 231 -14.35 1.91 -15.03
N VAL A 232 -14.19 0.79 -15.72
CA VAL A 232 -14.80 0.61 -17.05
C VAL A 232 -15.70 -0.62 -17.12
N GLY A 233 -15.69 -1.50 -16.13
CA GLY A 233 -16.59 -2.65 -16.03
C GLY A 233 -16.25 -3.76 -17.02
N VAL A 234 -14.98 -4.19 -17.03
CA VAL A 234 -14.50 -5.33 -17.83
C VAL A 234 -13.75 -6.34 -16.97
N SER A 235 -13.85 -7.60 -17.34
CA SER A 235 -12.91 -8.65 -16.92
C SER A 235 -11.91 -8.87 -18.03
N ILE A 236 -10.62 -8.89 -17.73
CA ILE A 236 -9.54 -8.95 -18.71
C ILE A 236 -8.61 -10.12 -18.45
N GLN A 237 -7.94 -10.59 -19.50
CA GLN A 237 -6.94 -11.64 -19.47
C GLN A 237 -5.71 -11.23 -20.28
N PRO A 238 -4.52 -11.78 -19.99
CA PRO A 238 -3.33 -11.51 -20.78
C PRO A 238 -3.48 -12.16 -22.17
N VAL A 239 -2.91 -11.53 -23.19
CA VAL A 239 -2.79 -12.14 -24.52
C VAL A 239 -1.69 -13.20 -24.47
N THR A 240 -2.03 -14.47 -24.68
CA THR A 240 -1.04 -15.53 -24.80
C THR A 240 -0.50 -15.63 -26.24
N GLU A 241 0.65 -16.30 -26.43
CA GLU A 241 1.24 -16.57 -27.76
C GLU A 241 0.25 -17.28 -28.70
N ASN A 242 -0.52 -18.24 -28.18
CA ASN A 242 -1.51 -18.97 -28.97
C ASN A 242 -2.68 -18.06 -29.39
N MET A 243 -3.19 -17.26 -28.45
CA MET A 243 -4.25 -16.28 -28.73
C MET A 243 -3.79 -15.23 -29.76
N ALA A 244 -2.54 -14.76 -29.66
CA ALA A 244 -2.02 -13.81 -30.64
C ALA A 244 -2.02 -14.39 -32.06
N LYS A 245 -1.61 -15.65 -32.22
CA LYS A 245 -1.64 -16.36 -33.53
C LYS A 245 -3.06 -16.53 -34.04
N GLU A 246 -3.99 -16.98 -33.22
CA GLU A 246 -5.39 -17.18 -33.59
C GLU A 246 -6.09 -15.86 -33.97
N LEU A 247 -5.77 -14.76 -33.28
CA LEU A 247 -6.32 -13.44 -33.53
C LEU A 247 -5.60 -12.65 -34.64
N GLY A 248 -4.50 -13.20 -35.17
CA GLY A 248 -3.70 -12.53 -36.20
C GLY A 248 -2.91 -11.34 -35.71
N LEU A 249 -2.58 -11.30 -34.42
CA LEU A 249 -1.71 -10.29 -33.82
C LEU A 249 -0.24 -10.61 -34.13
N SER A 250 0.56 -9.59 -34.38
CA SER A 250 1.99 -9.73 -34.64
C SER A 250 2.81 -10.10 -33.40
N LYS A 251 2.28 -9.86 -32.20
CA LYS A 251 2.91 -10.11 -30.90
C LYS A 251 1.83 -10.47 -29.86
N ALA A 252 2.23 -11.25 -28.85
CA ALA A 252 1.42 -11.51 -27.66
C ALA A 252 1.47 -10.27 -26.74
N GLN A 253 0.71 -9.24 -27.08
CA GLN A 253 0.71 -7.94 -26.44
C GLN A 253 -0.71 -7.42 -26.29
N GLY A 254 -0.99 -6.70 -25.20
CA GLY A 254 -2.31 -6.19 -24.89
C GLY A 254 -3.08 -7.05 -23.88
N VAL A 255 -4.33 -6.72 -23.69
CA VAL A 255 -5.26 -7.45 -22.83
C VAL A 255 -6.51 -7.83 -23.59
N VAL A 256 -6.96 -9.07 -23.43
CA VAL A 256 -8.23 -9.55 -24.00
C VAL A 256 -9.34 -9.20 -23.02
N ILE A 257 -10.41 -8.63 -23.53
CA ILE A 257 -11.66 -8.45 -22.78
C ILE A 257 -12.36 -9.81 -22.72
N ALA A 258 -12.42 -10.41 -21.54
CA ALA A 258 -13.09 -11.70 -21.34
C ALA A 258 -14.60 -11.52 -21.11
N GLN A 259 -14.98 -10.49 -20.35
CA GLN A 259 -16.38 -10.19 -20.03
C GLN A 259 -16.59 -8.69 -19.89
N ILE A 260 -17.81 -8.25 -20.15
CA ILE A 260 -18.24 -6.86 -19.99
C ILE A 260 -19.46 -6.83 -19.08
N GLU A 261 -19.41 -5.99 -18.08
CA GLU A 261 -20.51 -5.74 -17.16
C GLU A 261 -21.62 -4.94 -17.89
N ALA A 262 -22.85 -5.40 -17.80
CA ALA A 262 -23.99 -4.73 -18.44
C ALA A 262 -24.17 -3.30 -17.89
N GLY A 263 -24.41 -2.35 -18.80
CA GLY A 263 -24.57 -0.93 -18.44
C GLY A 263 -23.29 -0.21 -18.06
N SER A 264 -22.14 -0.90 -18.09
CA SER A 264 -20.83 -0.31 -17.77
C SER A 264 -20.36 0.67 -18.86
N PRO A 265 -19.36 1.53 -18.54
CA PRO A 265 -18.69 2.36 -19.54
C PRO A 265 -18.18 1.58 -20.75
N ALA A 266 -17.64 0.39 -20.55
CA ALA A 266 -17.17 -0.47 -21.63
C ALA A 266 -18.32 -0.93 -22.55
N ALA A 267 -19.48 -1.31 -21.97
CA ALA A 267 -20.67 -1.66 -22.74
C ALA A 267 -21.19 -0.47 -23.55
N GLN A 268 -21.22 0.72 -22.94
CA GLN A 268 -21.65 1.96 -23.61
C GLN A 268 -20.69 2.39 -24.72
N ALA A 269 -19.41 2.10 -24.59
CA ALA A 269 -18.38 2.35 -25.60
C ALA A 269 -18.41 1.33 -26.77
N GLY A 270 -19.27 0.31 -26.72
CA GLY A 270 -19.37 -0.72 -27.76
C GLY A 270 -18.20 -1.71 -27.77
N LEU A 271 -17.49 -1.85 -26.66
CA LEU A 271 -16.51 -2.92 -26.48
C LEU A 271 -17.22 -4.28 -26.45
N GLN A 272 -16.53 -5.32 -26.86
CA GLN A 272 -17.06 -6.68 -26.95
C GLN A 272 -16.11 -7.69 -26.30
N ALA A 273 -16.64 -8.81 -25.82
CA ALA A 273 -15.81 -9.92 -25.39
C ALA A 273 -15.01 -10.45 -26.61
N GLY A 274 -13.74 -10.73 -26.42
CA GLY A 274 -12.81 -11.09 -27.49
C GLY A 274 -12.00 -9.91 -28.06
N ASP A 275 -12.35 -8.67 -27.76
CA ASP A 275 -11.54 -7.50 -28.12
C ASP A 275 -10.18 -7.55 -27.42
N VAL A 276 -9.13 -7.17 -28.14
CA VAL A 276 -7.79 -6.98 -27.55
C VAL A 276 -7.46 -5.51 -27.49
N VAL A 277 -7.35 -4.96 -26.29
CA VAL A 277 -6.90 -3.57 -26.12
C VAL A 277 -5.39 -3.54 -26.21
N THR A 278 -4.85 -2.85 -27.21
CA THR A 278 -3.42 -2.75 -27.50
C THR A 278 -2.82 -1.42 -27.07
N LYS A 279 -3.62 -0.33 -27.07
CA LYS A 279 -3.17 1.00 -26.61
C LYS A 279 -4.31 1.75 -25.92
N ILE A 280 -3.93 2.67 -25.03
CA ILE A 280 -4.81 3.65 -24.38
C ILE A 280 -4.17 5.02 -24.60
N ASN A 281 -4.88 5.96 -25.26
CA ASN A 281 -4.39 7.29 -25.62
C ASN A 281 -3.02 7.26 -26.32
N GLY A 282 -2.79 6.27 -27.18
CA GLY A 282 -1.53 6.07 -27.88
C GLY A 282 -0.42 5.38 -27.08
N ALA A 283 -0.58 5.26 -25.75
CA ALA A 283 0.35 4.50 -24.92
C ALA A 283 0.08 3.00 -25.05
N VAL A 284 1.13 2.21 -25.20
CA VAL A 284 1.06 0.76 -25.38
C VAL A 284 0.61 0.11 -24.08
N VAL A 285 -0.31 -0.86 -24.19
CA VAL A 285 -0.72 -1.75 -23.11
C VAL A 285 0.02 -3.06 -23.29
N GLU A 286 0.96 -3.36 -22.40
CA GLU A 286 1.74 -4.61 -22.49
C GLU A 286 1.17 -5.69 -21.56
N SER A 287 0.46 -5.29 -20.50
CA SER A 287 0.01 -6.19 -19.43
C SER A 287 -1.36 -5.78 -18.88
N ILE A 288 -1.97 -6.73 -18.14
CA ILE A 288 -3.18 -6.45 -17.33
C ILE A 288 -2.96 -5.26 -16.40
N ARG A 289 -1.77 -5.14 -15.82
CA ARG A 289 -1.42 -4.04 -14.93
C ARG A 289 -1.44 -2.70 -15.66
N ASP A 290 -0.83 -2.60 -16.84
CA ASP A 290 -0.82 -1.34 -17.60
C ASP A 290 -2.24 -0.88 -17.87
N PHE A 291 -3.10 -1.80 -18.31
CA PHE A 291 -4.51 -1.51 -18.52
C PHE A 291 -5.17 -1.02 -17.21
N ALA A 292 -5.01 -1.78 -16.11
CA ALA A 292 -5.62 -1.45 -14.82
C ALA A 292 -5.10 -0.11 -14.27
N ARG A 293 -3.80 0.20 -14.47
CA ARG A 293 -3.20 1.46 -14.08
C ARG A 293 -3.74 2.62 -14.91
N TYR A 294 -3.71 2.55 -16.22
CA TYR A 294 -4.23 3.60 -17.09
C TYR A 294 -5.70 3.94 -16.80
N ILE A 295 -6.53 2.89 -16.60
CA ILE A 295 -7.93 3.10 -16.25
C ILE A 295 -8.06 3.68 -14.83
N GLY A 296 -7.35 3.10 -13.86
CA GLY A 296 -7.45 3.48 -12.44
C GLY A 296 -6.95 4.89 -12.15
N GLU A 297 -5.90 5.36 -12.85
CA GLU A 297 -5.36 6.72 -12.74
C GLU A 297 -6.25 7.76 -13.44
N SER A 298 -7.09 7.32 -14.37
CA SER A 298 -8.00 8.21 -15.08
C SER A 298 -9.17 8.60 -14.18
N LYS A 299 -9.43 9.90 -14.06
CA LYS A 299 -10.57 10.40 -13.28
C LYS A 299 -11.90 9.95 -13.91
N PRO A 300 -12.92 9.64 -13.10
CA PRO A 300 -14.28 9.44 -13.62
C PRO A 300 -14.70 10.63 -14.51
N GLY A 301 -15.33 10.33 -15.64
CA GLY A 301 -15.70 11.32 -16.67
C GLY A 301 -14.61 11.60 -17.71
N THR A 302 -13.37 11.11 -17.53
CA THR A 302 -12.32 11.25 -18.55
C THR A 302 -12.64 10.41 -19.77
N ARG A 303 -12.48 10.98 -20.97
CA ARG A 303 -12.56 10.25 -22.23
C ARG A 303 -11.20 9.66 -22.59
N LEU A 304 -11.20 8.37 -22.89
CA LEU A 304 -10.01 7.61 -23.31
C LEU A 304 -10.22 7.09 -24.72
N GLN A 305 -9.17 7.11 -25.53
CA GLN A 305 -9.14 6.45 -26.83
C GLN A 305 -8.46 5.10 -26.66
N LEU A 306 -9.20 4.01 -26.90
CA LEU A 306 -8.70 2.65 -26.87
C LEU A 306 -8.43 2.19 -28.29
N GLU A 307 -7.20 1.76 -28.60
CA GLU A 307 -6.91 1.02 -29.81
C GLU A 307 -7.22 -0.45 -29.54
N VAL A 308 -8.22 -0.94 -30.23
CA VAL A 308 -8.79 -2.27 -30.03
C VAL A 308 -8.58 -3.10 -31.30
N TRP A 309 -8.03 -4.30 -31.14
CA TRP A 309 -7.97 -5.29 -32.20
C TRP A 309 -9.21 -6.19 -32.14
N ARG A 310 -9.99 -6.18 -33.19
CA ARG A 310 -11.24 -6.96 -33.37
C ARG A 310 -11.28 -7.54 -34.75
N GLU A 311 -11.52 -8.83 -34.88
CA GLU A 311 -11.71 -9.54 -36.19
C GLU A 311 -10.60 -9.23 -37.21
N GLY A 312 -9.34 -9.23 -36.76
CA GLY A 312 -8.20 -8.99 -37.65
C GLY A 312 -7.94 -7.53 -38.01
N ARG A 313 -8.61 -6.56 -37.40
CA ARG A 313 -8.49 -5.13 -37.70
C ARG A 313 -8.30 -4.30 -36.43
N SER A 314 -7.47 -3.26 -36.53
CA SER A 314 -7.35 -2.24 -35.47
C SER A 314 -8.49 -1.22 -35.64
N GLN A 315 -9.17 -0.89 -34.53
CA GLN A 315 -10.24 0.09 -34.42
C GLN A 315 -9.98 1.01 -33.23
N ILE A 316 -10.47 2.25 -33.32
CA ILE A 316 -10.46 3.18 -32.17
C ILE A 316 -11.84 3.17 -31.53
N GLN A 317 -11.88 2.93 -30.23
CA GLN A 317 -13.09 3.04 -29.41
C GLN A 317 -12.91 4.16 -28.40
N GLU A 318 -13.87 5.08 -28.35
CA GLU A 318 -13.89 6.11 -27.30
C GLU A 318 -14.66 5.60 -26.10
N LEU A 319 -14.02 5.67 -24.94
CA LEU A 319 -14.58 5.21 -23.68
C LEU A 319 -14.56 6.35 -22.66
N THR A 320 -15.70 6.61 -22.01
CA THR A 320 -15.75 7.52 -20.86
C THR A 320 -15.60 6.71 -19.57
N VAL A 321 -14.60 7.02 -18.79
CA VAL A 321 -14.31 6.31 -17.53
C VAL A 321 -15.43 6.55 -16.52
N GLY A 322 -15.92 5.49 -15.90
CA GLY A 322 -16.91 5.54 -14.80
C GLY A 322 -16.23 5.56 -13.42
N GLN A 323 -17.05 5.50 -12.41
CA GLN A 323 -16.64 5.45 -10.99
C GLN A 323 -16.78 4.02 -10.45
#